data_05ec7db95e888712a4d50dff210c4412
#
_entry.id   05ec7db95e888712a4d50dff210c4412
#
_cell.length_a   1.000
_cell.length_b   1.000
_cell.length_c   1.000
_cell.angle_alpha   90.00
_cell.angle_beta   90.00
_cell.angle_gamma   90.00
#
_symmetry.space_group_name_H-M   'P 1'
#
loop_
_entity.id
_entity.type
_entity.pdbx_description
1 polymer ?
#
loop_
_entity_poly.entity_id
_entity_poly.type
_entity_poly.pdbx_seq_one_letter_code
_entity_poly.pdbx_strand_id
1 'polypeptide(L)'
;MGRLFGTDGVRGIANKDLTNELAMKIGSAAAAVLLKEAKSEKPTVLIGKDTRASGDMLEAALTAGLCSVGCNVLSIGVVPTPAVAYLVGLYQCEAGIMISASHNPCEYNGIKIFQKTGYKLDDSIEDEIESIILDNSEKIETKIGGEVGNRLFCKTAVNDYIDHVVSVTDARFDGLRIALDCANGSASVCAKEIFTRLGAKCIMLSDTPDGTNINLNCGSTHPEELMSFVKDAGLDLGLAFDGDADRMLAVDENGELVDGDKVIAICAKKMKQDGTLKKNTAVVTVMSNMGFFKFCEENGINCAKTAVGDRYVLEKMLKDGYNIGGEQSGHVIFLDYATTGDGELSGVKLVETVVNSKKKLSELASVMTVYPQVLINVKVSPEGKQKYNNDEYIIAATQKAEMELMGDGRVLVRVSGTEPLVRVMLEGKDINHIKILGEEIAEVVKERLS
;
A
#
# COMPACT_ATOMS: atom_id res chain seq x y z
N MET A 1 -7.61 -5.42 -16.22
CA MET A 1 -7.01 -4.11 -15.97
C MET A 1 -7.70 -3.11 -16.88
N GLY A 2 -8.20 -2.03 -16.33
CA GLY A 2 -8.85 -0.98 -17.08
C GLY A 2 -7.91 -0.27 -18.06
N ARG A 3 -8.47 0.57 -18.91
CA ARG A 3 -7.73 1.39 -19.88
C ARG A 3 -7.14 2.66 -19.25
N LEU A 4 -7.71 3.11 -18.13
CA LEU A 4 -7.34 4.30 -17.39
C LEU A 4 -7.00 3.96 -15.92
N PHE A 5 -7.84 3.16 -15.25
CA PHE A 5 -7.59 2.66 -13.91
C PHE A 5 -6.62 1.47 -13.93
N GLY A 6 -5.53 1.60 -13.16
CA GLY A 6 -4.61 0.50 -12.87
C GLY A 6 -5.07 -0.30 -11.64
N THR A 7 -4.15 -1.07 -11.03
CA THR A 7 -4.44 -1.81 -9.79
C THR A 7 -4.66 -0.90 -8.57
N ASP A 8 -4.27 0.38 -8.66
CA ASP A 8 -4.33 1.33 -7.55
C ASP A 8 -4.69 2.74 -8.05
N GLY A 9 -5.83 2.85 -8.74
CA GLY A 9 -6.34 4.08 -9.29
C GLY A 9 -5.68 4.52 -10.60
N VAL A 10 -5.92 5.77 -11.00
CA VAL A 10 -5.32 6.40 -12.18
C VAL A 10 -4.01 7.02 -11.78
N ARG A 11 -2.91 6.67 -12.45
CA ARG A 11 -1.56 7.20 -12.17
C ARG A 11 -0.89 7.72 -13.44
N GLY A 12 -0.05 8.74 -13.31
CA GLY A 12 0.76 9.27 -14.40
C GLY A 12 1.64 10.42 -13.96
N ILE A 13 2.49 10.91 -14.87
CA ILE A 13 3.24 12.14 -14.67
C ILE A 13 2.23 13.29 -14.68
N ALA A 14 2.21 14.04 -13.58
CA ALA A 14 1.28 15.16 -13.41
C ALA A 14 1.47 16.22 -14.51
N ASN A 15 0.37 16.73 -15.05
CA ASN A 15 0.33 17.71 -16.14
C ASN A 15 0.85 17.20 -17.51
N LYS A 16 1.15 15.90 -17.61
CA LYS A 16 1.54 15.23 -18.86
C LYS A 16 0.58 14.08 -19.18
N ASP A 17 0.58 13.04 -18.34
CA ASP A 17 -0.30 11.87 -18.47
C ASP A 17 -1.58 12.08 -17.66
N LEU A 18 -1.43 12.58 -16.42
CA LEU A 18 -2.53 12.96 -15.52
C LEU A 18 -2.70 14.48 -15.56
N THR A 19 -3.49 14.96 -16.54
CA THR A 19 -3.76 16.38 -16.73
C THR A 19 -4.90 16.89 -15.85
N ASN A 20 -5.00 18.20 -15.70
CA ASN A 20 -6.13 18.84 -15.01
C ASN A 20 -7.47 18.58 -15.71
N GLU A 21 -7.49 18.52 -17.08
CA GLU A 21 -8.71 18.17 -17.83
C GLU A 21 -9.14 16.73 -17.55
N LEU A 22 -8.17 15.80 -17.47
CA LEU A 22 -8.48 14.41 -17.12
C LEU A 22 -9.01 14.31 -15.69
N ALA A 23 -8.37 14.98 -14.73
CA ALA A 23 -8.81 15.01 -13.34
C ALA A 23 -10.25 15.57 -13.20
N MET A 24 -10.58 16.64 -13.92
CA MET A 24 -11.94 17.20 -13.95
C MET A 24 -12.94 16.19 -14.52
N LYS A 25 -12.59 15.49 -15.61
CA LYS A 25 -13.44 14.44 -16.19
C LYS A 25 -13.63 13.27 -15.23
N ILE A 26 -12.56 12.84 -14.53
CA ILE A 26 -12.65 11.80 -13.49
C ILE A 26 -13.64 12.25 -12.40
N GLY A 27 -13.53 13.47 -11.91
CA GLY A 27 -14.44 14.01 -10.90
C GLY A 27 -15.90 13.99 -11.32
N SER A 28 -16.20 14.47 -12.52
CA SER A 28 -17.59 14.50 -13.02
C SER A 28 -18.11 13.10 -13.35
N ALA A 29 -17.32 12.22 -13.94
CA ALA A 29 -17.73 10.84 -14.26
C ALA A 29 -17.92 10.01 -12.99
N ALA A 30 -16.99 10.10 -12.03
CA ALA A 30 -17.12 9.43 -10.75
C ALA A 30 -18.39 9.85 -10.00
N ALA A 31 -18.69 11.15 -9.96
CA ALA A 31 -19.96 11.62 -9.39
C ALA A 31 -21.16 11.07 -10.15
N ALA A 32 -21.18 11.10 -11.48
CA ALA A 32 -22.28 10.59 -12.27
C ALA A 32 -22.59 9.11 -11.99
N VAL A 33 -21.55 8.29 -11.73
CA VAL A 33 -21.71 6.87 -11.42
C VAL A 33 -22.07 6.65 -9.94
N LEU A 34 -21.25 7.18 -9.02
CA LEU A 34 -21.37 6.88 -7.60
C LEU A 34 -22.59 7.51 -6.93
N LEU A 35 -23.12 8.59 -7.51
CA LEU A 35 -24.27 9.30 -6.96
C LEU A 35 -25.61 8.84 -7.51
N LYS A 36 -25.64 7.87 -8.44
CA LYS A 36 -26.90 7.28 -8.96
C LYS A 36 -27.80 6.74 -7.83
N GLU A 37 -27.20 6.23 -6.77
CA GLU A 37 -27.88 5.66 -5.61
C GLU A 37 -27.87 6.58 -4.38
N ALA A 38 -27.30 7.77 -4.49
CA ALA A 38 -27.23 8.70 -3.36
C ALA A 38 -28.63 9.14 -2.93
N LYS A 39 -28.90 9.04 -1.62
CA LYS A 39 -30.19 9.45 -1.04
C LYS A 39 -30.20 10.93 -0.62
N SER A 40 -29.04 11.57 -0.61
CA SER A 40 -28.90 12.98 -0.23
C SER A 40 -29.21 13.90 -1.40
N GLU A 41 -29.92 14.97 -1.16
CA GLU A 41 -30.14 16.03 -2.16
C GLU A 41 -28.83 16.72 -2.57
N LYS A 42 -27.84 16.76 -1.70
CA LYS A 42 -26.49 17.28 -1.96
C LYS A 42 -25.45 16.28 -1.47
N PRO A 43 -25.15 15.24 -2.27
CA PRO A 43 -24.13 14.26 -1.91
C PRO A 43 -22.76 14.92 -1.76
N THR A 44 -21.95 14.37 -0.87
CA THR A 44 -20.62 14.92 -0.57
C THR A 44 -19.55 13.87 -0.86
N VAL A 45 -18.50 14.29 -1.57
CA VAL A 45 -17.28 13.51 -1.80
C VAL A 45 -16.13 14.14 -1.00
N LEU A 46 -15.42 13.30 -0.25
CA LEU A 46 -14.26 13.70 0.53
C LEU A 46 -13.01 13.66 -0.35
N ILE A 47 -12.13 14.68 -0.29
CA ILE A 47 -10.85 14.69 -1.01
C ILE A 47 -9.70 14.96 -0.03
N GLY A 48 -8.75 14.00 0.01
CA GLY A 48 -7.45 14.14 0.64
C GLY A 48 -6.31 14.06 -0.37
N LYS A 49 -5.11 14.46 0.02
CA LYS A 49 -3.93 14.43 -0.84
C LYS A 49 -2.66 14.20 -0.03
N ASP A 50 -1.59 13.76 -0.71
CA ASP A 50 -0.24 13.77 -0.17
C ASP A 50 0.42 15.16 -0.32
N THR A 51 1.70 15.23 -0.08
CA THR A 51 2.47 16.50 -0.02
C THR A 51 2.96 17.00 -1.37
N ARG A 52 2.68 16.33 -2.49
CA ARG A 52 3.15 16.68 -3.83
C ARG A 52 2.63 18.06 -4.26
N ALA A 53 3.50 18.87 -4.88
CA ALA A 53 3.12 20.19 -5.40
C ALA A 53 1.96 20.14 -6.40
N SER A 54 1.85 19.07 -7.20
CA SER A 54 0.75 18.89 -8.16
C SER A 54 -0.61 18.56 -7.49
N GLY A 55 -0.63 18.26 -6.18
CA GLY A 55 -1.85 17.91 -5.45
C GLY A 55 -2.90 19.00 -5.47
N ASP A 56 -2.51 20.27 -5.26
CA ASP A 56 -3.43 21.40 -5.26
C ASP A 56 -4.14 21.60 -6.61
N MET A 57 -3.37 21.47 -7.71
CA MET A 57 -3.91 21.58 -9.07
C MET A 57 -4.94 20.47 -9.36
N LEU A 58 -4.60 19.24 -9.01
CA LEU A 58 -5.48 18.08 -9.24
C LEU A 58 -6.73 18.14 -8.34
N GLU A 59 -6.58 18.56 -7.08
CA GLU A 59 -7.71 18.78 -6.17
C GLU A 59 -8.68 19.83 -6.70
N ALA A 60 -8.15 20.96 -7.22
CA ALA A 60 -8.98 22.00 -7.81
C ALA A 60 -9.75 21.50 -9.04
N ALA A 61 -9.11 20.72 -9.91
CA ALA A 61 -9.72 20.14 -11.11
C ALA A 61 -10.80 19.11 -10.75
N LEU A 62 -10.52 18.19 -9.84
CA LEU A 62 -11.50 17.21 -9.32
C LEU A 62 -12.69 17.94 -8.69
N THR A 63 -12.43 18.95 -7.87
CA THR A 63 -13.48 19.78 -7.23
C THR A 63 -14.39 20.44 -8.27
N ALA A 64 -13.81 21.01 -9.33
CA ALA A 64 -14.58 21.61 -10.41
C ALA A 64 -15.48 20.58 -11.10
N GLY A 65 -14.95 19.38 -11.41
CA GLY A 65 -15.70 18.28 -12.00
C GLY A 65 -16.88 17.84 -11.12
N LEU A 66 -16.61 17.55 -9.85
CA LEU A 66 -17.62 17.13 -8.87
C LEU A 66 -18.71 18.18 -8.66
N CYS A 67 -18.30 19.44 -8.41
CA CYS A 67 -19.26 20.53 -8.17
C CYS A 67 -20.14 20.81 -9.40
N SER A 68 -19.60 20.64 -10.61
CA SER A 68 -20.35 20.88 -11.86
C SER A 68 -21.59 19.96 -12.01
N VAL A 69 -21.58 18.80 -11.37
CA VAL A 69 -22.69 17.84 -11.39
C VAL A 69 -23.54 17.85 -10.10
N GLY A 70 -23.33 18.84 -9.23
CA GLY A 70 -24.14 19.05 -8.03
C GLY A 70 -23.62 18.37 -6.77
N CYS A 71 -22.42 17.79 -6.81
CA CYS A 71 -21.81 17.15 -5.66
C CYS A 71 -21.03 18.18 -4.81
N ASN A 72 -21.21 18.14 -3.49
CA ASN A 72 -20.34 18.87 -2.59
C ASN A 72 -18.98 18.17 -2.45
N VAL A 73 -17.94 18.96 -2.24
CA VAL A 73 -16.58 18.46 -1.96
C VAL A 73 -16.17 18.84 -0.56
N LEU A 74 -15.80 17.86 0.26
CA LEU A 74 -15.19 18.07 1.56
C LEU A 74 -13.68 17.91 1.46
N SER A 75 -12.97 19.01 1.37
CA SER A 75 -11.50 19.02 1.33
C SER A 75 -10.94 18.82 2.73
N ILE A 76 -10.10 17.81 2.90
CA ILE A 76 -9.48 17.44 4.19
C ILE A 76 -7.98 17.74 4.23
N GLY A 77 -7.40 18.28 3.15
CA GLY A 77 -6.00 18.68 3.09
C GLY A 77 -5.04 17.51 2.93
N VAL A 78 -3.84 17.68 3.47
CA VAL A 78 -2.80 16.63 3.47
C VAL A 78 -3.12 15.62 4.56
N VAL A 79 -3.29 14.36 4.15
CA VAL A 79 -3.59 13.21 5.02
C VAL A 79 -3.04 11.92 4.42
N PRO A 80 -2.79 10.87 5.22
CA PRO A 80 -2.52 9.52 4.74
C PRO A 80 -3.67 8.94 3.89
N THR A 81 -3.33 8.03 2.96
CA THR A 81 -4.34 7.28 2.19
C THR A 81 -5.35 6.55 3.11
N PRO A 82 -4.93 5.83 4.16
CA PRO A 82 -5.87 5.18 5.09
C PRO A 82 -6.78 6.17 5.83
N ALA A 83 -6.34 7.42 6.04
CA ALA A 83 -7.21 8.45 6.62
C ALA A 83 -8.40 8.75 5.71
N VAL A 84 -8.21 8.83 4.39
CA VAL A 84 -9.33 8.98 3.43
C VAL A 84 -10.30 7.81 3.53
N ALA A 85 -9.77 6.57 3.55
CA ALA A 85 -10.56 5.35 3.67
C ALA A 85 -11.37 5.29 4.98
N TYR A 86 -10.82 5.76 6.09
CA TYR A 86 -11.51 5.82 7.39
C TYR A 86 -12.55 6.96 7.45
N LEU A 87 -12.13 8.17 7.07
CA LEU A 87 -12.93 9.38 7.25
C LEU A 87 -14.13 9.44 6.30
N VAL A 88 -14.08 8.78 5.14
CA VAL A 88 -15.25 8.70 4.24
C VAL A 88 -16.46 8.11 4.95
N GLY A 89 -16.26 7.06 5.76
CA GLY A 89 -17.30 6.45 6.57
C GLY A 89 -17.69 7.31 7.79
N LEU A 90 -16.69 7.85 8.49
CA LEU A 90 -16.91 8.69 9.67
C LEU A 90 -17.76 9.92 9.34
N TYR A 91 -17.45 10.60 8.24
CA TYR A 91 -18.18 11.81 7.80
C TYR A 91 -19.40 11.52 6.94
N GLN A 92 -19.72 10.23 6.74
CA GLN A 92 -20.86 9.79 5.93
C GLN A 92 -20.86 10.39 4.51
N CYS A 93 -19.67 10.50 3.91
CA CYS A 93 -19.52 10.90 2.53
C CYS A 93 -19.89 9.74 1.58
N GLU A 94 -20.37 10.05 0.39
CA GLU A 94 -20.73 9.02 -0.61
C GLU A 94 -19.51 8.36 -1.24
N ALA A 95 -18.38 9.08 -1.30
CA ALA A 95 -17.10 8.57 -1.74
C ALA A 95 -15.93 9.35 -1.12
N GLY A 96 -14.75 8.75 -1.11
CA GLY A 96 -13.50 9.39 -0.77
C GLY A 96 -12.54 9.37 -1.96
N ILE A 97 -11.80 10.44 -2.18
CA ILE A 97 -10.76 10.52 -3.21
C ILE A 97 -9.43 10.84 -2.54
N MET A 98 -8.42 10.03 -2.82
CA MET A 98 -7.04 10.31 -2.44
C MET A 98 -6.21 10.70 -3.67
N ILE A 99 -5.52 11.83 -3.58
CA ILE A 99 -4.61 12.31 -4.61
C ILE A 99 -3.19 11.98 -4.17
N SER A 100 -2.63 10.91 -4.72
CA SER A 100 -1.28 10.42 -4.43
C SER A 100 -0.80 9.40 -5.46
N ALA A 101 0.51 9.33 -5.64
CA ALA A 101 1.18 8.24 -6.36
C ALA A 101 2.04 7.36 -5.43
N SER A 102 1.71 7.31 -4.11
CA SER A 102 2.38 6.47 -3.11
C SER A 102 3.91 6.70 -3.09
N HIS A 103 4.69 5.67 -3.36
CA HIS A 103 6.16 5.68 -3.32
C HIS A 103 6.85 6.25 -4.58
N ASN A 104 6.10 6.67 -5.60
CA ASN A 104 6.69 7.24 -6.82
C ASN A 104 7.35 8.61 -6.54
N PRO A 105 8.32 9.04 -7.38
CA PRO A 105 8.90 10.39 -7.32
C PRO A 105 7.85 11.51 -7.48
N CYS A 106 8.22 12.75 -7.15
CA CYS A 106 7.29 13.89 -7.05
C CYS A 106 6.63 14.29 -8.37
N GLU A 107 7.22 13.94 -9.52
CA GLU A 107 6.66 14.20 -10.86
C GLU A 107 5.37 13.40 -11.13
N TYR A 108 5.24 12.25 -10.48
CA TYR A 108 4.04 11.41 -10.58
C TYR A 108 2.97 11.89 -9.61
N ASN A 109 1.72 11.64 -9.98
CA ASN A 109 0.59 11.72 -9.08
C ASN A 109 -0.46 10.67 -9.47
N GLY A 110 -1.50 10.53 -8.66
CA GLY A 110 -2.57 9.57 -8.90
C GLY A 110 -3.88 9.99 -8.26
N ILE A 111 -4.94 9.32 -8.67
CA ILE A 111 -6.29 9.52 -8.13
C ILE A 111 -6.82 8.13 -7.77
N LYS A 112 -6.99 7.89 -6.48
CA LYS A 112 -7.59 6.67 -5.92
C LYS A 112 -8.99 7.02 -5.41
N ILE A 113 -9.98 6.18 -5.70
CA ILE A 113 -11.36 6.42 -5.27
C ILE A 113 -11.79 5.31 -4.31
N PHE A 114 -12.39 5.71 -3.20
CA PHE A 114 -12.93 4.85 -2.16
C PHE A 114 -14.45 4.98 -2.12
N GLN A 115 -15.14 3.85 -1.96
CA GLN A 115 -16.56 3.80 -1.69
C GLN A 115 -16.86 4.37 -0.29
N LYS A 116 -18.10 4.70 0.00
CA LYS A 116 -18.56 5.15 1.32
C LYS A 116 -18.25 4.19 2.47
N THR A 117 -17.95 2.93 2.15
CA THR A 117 -17.54 1.89 3.09
C THR A 117 -16.04 1.93 3.42
N GLY A 118 -15.28 2.80 2.76
CA GLY A 118 -13.83 2.90 2.90
C GLY A 118 -13.03 1.87 2.08
N TYR A 119 -13.68 1.01 1.30
CA TYR A 119 -13.01 0.12 0.37
C TYR A 119 -12.77 0.81 -0.98
N LYS A 120 -11.75 0.36 -1.74
CA LYS A 120 -11.54 0.79 -3.12
C LYS A 120 -12.75 0.44 -3.99
N LEU A 121 -12.90 1.10 -5.13
CA LEU A 121 -13.97 0.78 -6.08
C LEU A 121 -13.83 -0.65 -6.62
N ASP A 122 -14.97 -1.26 -6.94
CA ASP A 122 -15.02 -2.49 -7.72
C ASP A 122 -14.66 -2.22 -9.18
N ASP A 123 -14.06 -3.21 -9.87
CA ASP A 123 -13.68 -3.09 -11.30
C ASP A 123 -14.83 -2.63 -12.19
N SER A 124 -16.05 -3.13 -11.93
CA SER A 124 -17.23 -2.77 -12.70
C SER A 124 -17.58 -1.28 -12.61
N ILE A 125 -17.33 -0.65 -11.48
CA ILE A 125 -17.54 0.78 -11.26
C ILE A 125 -16.43 1.58 -11.93
N GLU A 126 -15.18 1.12 -11.83
CA GLU A 126 -14.05 1.73 -12.53
C GLU A 126 -14.24 1.66 -14.05
N ASP A 127 -14.66 0.52 -14.60
CA ASP A 127 -14.96 0.34 -16.03
C ASP A 127 -16.10 1.26 -16.50
N GLU A 128 -17.12 1.48 -15.68
CA GLU A 128 -18.22 2.41 -15.99
C GLU A 128 -17.72 3.86 -16.06
N ILE A 129 -16.91 4.29 -15.08
CA ILE A 129 -16.29 5.61 -15.08
C ILE A 129 -15.38 5.78 -16.31
N GLU A 130 -14.56 4.79 -16.65
CA GLU A 130 -13.71 4.80 -17.85
C GLU A 130 -14.53 4.96 -19.14
N SER A 131 -15.62 4.23 -19.26
CA SER A 131 -16.47 4.27 -20.46
C SER A 131 -17.08 5.66 -20.68
N ILE A 132 -17.44 6.35 -19.60
CA ILE A 132 -17.91 7.74 -19.67
C ILE A 132 -16.81 8.67 -20.15
N ILE A 133 -15.58 8.52 -19.63
CA ILE A 133 -14.45 9.41 -19.93
C ILE A 133 -13.91 9.19 -21.33
N LEU A 134 -13.73 7.93 -21.74
CA LEU A 134 -13.02 7.55 -22.96
C LEU A 134 -13.95 7.38 -24.17
N ASP A 135 -15.15 6.85 -23.95
CA ASP A 135 -16.08 6.47 -25.02
C ASP A 135 -17.29 7.41 -25.11
N ASN A 136 -17.42 8.37 -24.18
CA ASN A 136 -18.61 9.23 -24.03
C ASN A 136 -19.91 8.39 -23.97
N SER A 137 -19.87 7.26 -23.27
CA SER A 137 -20.99 6.30 -23.19
C SER A 137 -22.23 6.87 -22.55
N GLU A 138 -22.08 7.88 -21.67
CA GLU A 138 -23.17 8.60 -21.03
C GLU A 138 -22.89 10.11 -21.06
N LYS A 139 -23.93 10.90 -21.31
CA LYS A 139 -23.85 12.37 -21.23
C LYS A 139 -24.02 12.81 -19.79
N ILE A 140 -22.98 13.42 -19.23
CA ILE A 140 -23.04 13.99 -17.89
C ILE A 140 -23.84 15.30 -17.94
N GLU A 141 -24.90 15.38 -17.12
CA GLU A 141 -25.67 16.59 -16.96
C GLU A 141 -25.06 17.53 -15.93
N THR A 142 -24.68 18.72 -16.36
CA THR A 142 -24.18 19.75 -15.44
C THR A 142 -25.33 20.51 -14.79
N LYS A 143 -25.13 20.94 -13.55
CA LYS A 143 -26.10 21.68 -12.75
C LYS A 143 -25.90 23.19 -12.91
N ILE A 144 -26.95 23.97 -12.63
CA ILE A 144 -26.93 25.43 -12.73
C ILE A 144 -27.42 26.09 -11.44
N GLY A 145 -27.01 27.33 -11.22
CA GLY A 145 -27.48 28.13 -10.09
C GLY A 145 -27.21 27.48 -8.72
N GLY A 146 -28.25 27.37 -7.93
CA GLY A 146 -28.17 26.78 -6.58
C GLY A 146 -27.97 25.25 -6.51
N GLU A 147 -28.08 24.56 -7.64
CA GLU A 147 -27.84 23.11 -7.73
C GLU A 147 -26.37 22.74 -7.91
N VAL A 148 -25.50 23.71 -8.24
CA VAL A 148 -24.05 23.50 -8.29
C VAL A 148 -23.54 23.15 -6.90
N GLY A 149 -22.61 22.18 -6.81
CA GLY A 149 -21.99 21.77 -5.55
C GLY A 149 -21.08 22.85 -4.96
N ASN A 150 -20.77 22.69 -3.68
CA ASN A 150 -19.89 23.64 -2.94
C ASN A 150 -18.63 22.92 -2.45
N ARG A 151 -17.53 23.66 -2.38
CA ARG A 151 -16.34 23.21 -1.68
C ARG A 151 -16.42 23.59 -0.20
N LEU A 152 -16.27 22.60 0.66
CA LEU A 152 -16.21 22.70 2.11
C LEU A 152 -14.81 22.32 2.60
N PHE A 153 -14.44 22.75 3.80
CA PHE A 153 -13.14 22.40 4.40
C PHE A 153 -13.36 21.80 5.77
N CYS A 154 -12.74 20.64 6.03
CA CYS A 154 -12.68 20.03 7.33
C CYS A 154 -11.31 20.29 7.97
N LYS A 155 -11.29 20.92 9.14
CA LYS A 155 -10.05 21.26 9.87
C LYS A 155 -9.69 20.20 10.91
N THR A 156 -10.60 19.28 11.23
CA THR A 156 -10.42 18.25 12.27
C THR A 156 -9.96 16.91 11.69
N ALA A 157 -9.99 16.72 10.39
CA ALA A 157 -9.76 15.46 9.71
C ALA A 157 -8.50 14.72 10.17
N VAL A 158 -7.36 15.44 10.27
CA VAL A 158 -6.10 14.87 10.75
C VAL A 158 -6.25 14.38 12.21
N ASN A 159 -6.88 15.18 13.07
CA ASN A 159 -7.07 14.80 14.48
C ASN A 159 -8.04 13.61 14.61
N ASP A 160 -9.11 13.59 13.82
CA ASP A 160 -10.09 12.49 13.85
C ASP A 160 -9.46 11.16 13.40
N TYR A 161 -8.53 11.21 12.44
CA TYR A 161 -7.72 10.05 12.07
C TYR A 161 -6.70 9.67 13.15
N ILE A 162 -5.98 10.64 13.73
CA ILE A 162 -5.07 10.40 14.87
C ILE A 162 -5.81 9.74 16.02
N ASP A 163 -6.99 10.24 16.39
CA ASP A 163 -7.82 9.68 17.45
C ASP A 163 -8.19 8.22 17.16
N HIS A 164 -8.52 7.90 15.91
CA HIS A 164 -8.76 6.53 15.48
C HIS A 164 -7.53 5.64 15.69
N VAL A 165 -6.36 6.02 15.14
CA VAL A 165 -5.14 5.20 15.21
C VAL A 165 -4.66 5.05 16.65
N VAL A 166 -4.78 6.09 17.48
CA VAL A 166 -4.48 5.98 18.92
C VAL A 166 -5.42 5.01 19.63
N SER A 167 -6.69 4.97 19.23
CA SER A 167 -7.72 4.14 19.89
C SER A 167 -7.58 2.63 19.61
N VAL A 168 -6.73 2.20 18.67
CA VAL A 168 -6.59 0.76 18.32
C VAL A 168 -5.78 -0.03 19.35
N THR A 169 -5.22 0.65 20.37
CA THR A 169 -4.43 0.03 21.44
C THR A 169 -4.63 0.73 22.77
N ASP A 170 -4.65 -0.06 23.84
CA ASP A 170 -4.57 0.45 25.21
C ASP A 170 -3.12 0.47 25.74
N ALA A 171 -2.15 -0.01 24.97
CA ALA A 171 -0.76 -0.07 25.38
C ALA A 171 -0.14 1.34 25.44
N ARG A 172 0.71 1.55 26.45
CA ARG A 172 1.51 2.77 26.57
C ARG A 172 2.93 2.48 26.09
N PHE A 173 3.47 3.41 25.31
CA PHE A 173 4.81 3.33 24.76
C PHE A 173 5.84 4.13 25.59
N ASP A 174 5.52 4.36 26.86
CA ASP A 174 6.32 5.17 27.77
C ASP A 174 7.76 4.63 27.88
N GLY A 175 8.71 5.52 27.67
CA GLY A 175 10.13 5.22 27.73
C GLY A 175 10.76 4.81 26.38
N LEU A 176 9.97 4.40 25.39
CA LEU A 176 10.51 4.06 24.07
C LEU A 176 10.97 5.31 23.32
N ARG A 177 12.11 5.21 22.63
CA ARG A 177 12.69 6.20 21.74
C ARG A 177 12.57 5.68 20.31
N ILE A 178 11.72 6.32 19.52
CA ILE A 178 11.35 5.86 18.17
C ILE A 178 11.77 6.91 17.14
N ALA A 179 12.51 6.51 16.11
CA ALA A 179 12.70 7.35 14.92
C ALA A 179 11.55 7.14 13.93
N LEU A 180 11.01 8.22 13.38
CA LEU A 180 9.92 8.23 12.41
C LEU A 180 10.39 8.91 11.13
N ASP A 181 10.58 8.15 10.06
CA ASP A 181 10.87 8.67 8.73
C ASP A 181 9.56 8.80 7.95
N CYS A 182 9.13 10.06 7.74
CA CYS A 182 7.87 10.38 7.11
C CYS A 182 7.96 10.49 5.58
N ALA A 183 9.06 10.15 4.96
CA ALA A 183 9.27 10.25 3.50
C ALA A 183 8.98 11.65 2.91
N ASN A 184 9.01 12.72 3.71
CA ASN A 184 8.45 14.03 3.36
C ASN A 184 7.01 13.92 2.80
N GLY A 185 6.29 12.89 3.16
CA GLY A 185 4.95 12.54 2.72
C GLY A 185 3.87 12.87 3.76
N SER A 186 2.73 12.23 3.60
CA SER A 186 1.54 12.50 4.41
C SER A 186 1.65 12.06 5.88
N ALA A 187 2.55 11.14 6.23
CA ALA A 187 2.83 10.79 7.62
C ALA A 187 3.37 11.99 8.44
N SER A 188 3.95 13.00 7.79
CA SER A 188 4.49 14.21 8.45
C SER A 188 3.45 14.98 9.25
N VAL A 189 2.16 14.86 8.94
CA VAL A 189 1.09 15.60 9.63
C VAL A 189 0.50 14.84 10.82
N CYS A 190 0.76 13.57 11.00
CA CYS A 190 0.07 12.73 12.01
C CYS A 190 1.00 11.80 12.80
N ALA A 191 2.05 11.21 12.20
CA ALA A 191 2.84 10.16 12.84
C ALA A 191 3.42 10.60 14.19
N LYS A 192 4.02 11.78 14.28
CA LYS A 192 4.57 12.30 15.55
C LYS A 192 3.54 12.33 16.66
N GLU A 193 2.38 12.89 16.37
CA GLU A 193 1.30 13.06 17.36
C GLU A 193 0.75 11.71 17.82
N ILE A 194 0.54 10.74 16.91
CA ILE A 194 0.08 9.38 17.22
C ILE A 194 1.00 8.74 18.26
N PHE A 195 2.29 8.62 17.94
CA PHE A 195 3.25 7.93 18.82
C PHE A 195 3.52 8.70 20.12
N THR A 196 3.48 10.04 20.08
CA THR A 196 3.64 10.87 21.29
C THR A 196 2.45 10.73 22.23
N ARG A 197 1.22 10.69 21.74
CA ARG A 197 0.02 10.46 22.56
C ARG A 197 0.07 9.08 23.22
N LEU A 198 0.64 8.10 22.58
CA LEU A 198 0.86 6.77 23.15
C LEU A 198 2.02 6.72 24.15
N GLY A 199 2.84 7.78 24.27
CA GLY A 199 3.88 7.92 25.28
C GLY A 199 5.30 7.78 24.77
N ALA A 200 5.53 7.53 23.48
CA ALA A 200 6.84 7.41 22.90
C ALA A 200 7.57 8.76 22.80
N LYS A 201 8.91 8.74 22.86
CA LYS A 201 9.78 9.87 22.52
C LYS A 201 10.16 9.76 21.03
N CYS A 202 9.53 10.58 20.19
CA CYS A 202 9.71 10.55 18.75
C CYS A 202 10.85 11.45 18.29
N ILE A 203 11.68 10.94 17.38
CA ILE A 203 12.65 11.71 16.62
C ILE A 203 12.23 11.65 15.15
N MET A 204 12.05 12.82 14.54
CA MET A 204 11.51 12.92 13.19
C MET A 204 12.62 12.98 12.16
N LEU A 205 12.46 12.25 11.07
CA LEU A 205 13.26 12.30 9.86
C LEU A 205 12.34 12.57 8.67
N SER A 206 12.82 13.32 7.68
CA SER A 206 12.07 13.59 6.44
C SER A 206 10.62 14.02 6.70
N ASP A 207 10.42 15.00 7.60
CA ASP A 207 9.11 15.50 8.04
C ASP A 207 8.85 16.96 7.63
N THR A 208 9.63 17.50 6.67
CA THR A 208 9.55 18.86 6.17
C THR A 208 9.28 18.89 4.67
N PRO A 209 8.06 18.51 4.24
CA PRO A 209 7.71 18.47 2.82
C PRO A 209 7.76 19.86 2.18
N ASP A 210 8.35 19.95 0.99
CA ASP A 210 8.40 21.17 0.16
C ASP A 210 7.61 21.05 -1.16
N GLY A 211 6.93 19.91 -1.35
CA GLY A 211 6.16 19.59 -2.57
C GLY A 211 6.96 18.84 -3.63
N THR A 212 8.29 18.78 -3.51
CA THR A 212 9.17 18.15 -4.51
C THR A 212 10.07 17.06 -3.91
N ASN A 213 10.22 17.04 -2.60
CA ASN A 213 11.12 16.14 -1.88
C ASN A 213 10.47 14.85 -1.35
N ILE A 214 9.20 14.56 -1.68
CA ILE A 214 8.52 13.32 -1.27
C ILE A 214 9.25 12.08 -1.80
N ASN A 215 9.50 11.08 -0.94
CA ASN A 215 10.22 9.84 -1.24
C ASN A 215 11.67 10.03 -1.76
N LEU A 216 12.22 11.23 -1.72
CA LEU A 216 13.54 11.50 -2.26
C LEU A 216 14.63 11.01 -1.28
N ASN A 217 15.19 9.83 -1.57
CA ASN A 217 16.21 9.17 -0.74
C ASN A 217 15.78 8.99 0.73
N CYS A 218 14.51 8.74 1.00
CA CYS A 218 13.97 8.58 2.34
C CYS A 218 12.73 7.66 2.35
N GLY A 219 12.23 7.39 3.54
CA GLY A 219 11.05 6.57 3.74
C GLY A 219 11.24 5.08 3.45
N SER A 220 10.14 4.35 3.28
CA SER A 220 10.16 2.88 3.17
C SER A 220 10.88 2.34 1.93
N THR A 221 11.08 3.16 0.89
CA THR A 221 11.83 2.76 -0.30
C THR A 221 13.33 3.02 -0.21
N HIS A 222 13.76 3.82 0.74
CA HIS A 222 15.15 4.18 1.03
C HIS A 222 15.40 4.24 2.53
N PRO A 223 15.36 3.09 3.25
CA PRO A 223 15.44 3.05 4.70
C PRO A 223 16.87 3.18 5.26
N GLU A 224 17.89 3.30 4.41
CA GLU A 224 19.31 3.21 4.78
C GLU A 224 19.71 4.29 5.79
N GLU A 225 19.19 5.52 5.64
CA GLU A 225 19.46 6.60 6.59
C GLU A 225 18.81 6.31 7.95
N LEU A 226 17.57 5.86 7.97
CA LEU A 226 16.88 5.47 9.19
C LEU A 226 17.60 4.30 9.89
N MET A 227 18.05 3.29 9.14
CA MET A 227 18.80 2.14 9.67
C MET A 227 20.08 2.58 10.41
N SER A 228 20.86 3.43 9.77
CA SER A 228 22.07 3.98 10.35
C SER A 228 21.76 4.85 11.58
N PHE A 229 20.74 5.71 11.47
CA PHE A 229 20.36 6.64 12.53
C PHE A 229 19.87 5.92 13.80
N VAL A 230 19.02 4.90 13.66
CA VAL A 230 18.52 4.11 14.80
C VAL A 230 19.68 3.49 15.58
N LYS A 231 20.61 2.86 14.86
CA LYS A 231 21.79 2.22 15.44
C LYS A 231 22.71 3.21 16.12
N ASP A 232 23.09 4.28 15.43
CA ASP A 232 24.10 5.25 15.91
C ASP A 232 23.58 6.08 17.10
N ALA A 233 22.29 6.41 17.11
CA ALA A 233 21.64 7.13 18.21
C ALA A 233 21.19 6.20 19.35
N GLY A 234 21.32 4.88 19.20
CA GLY A 234 20.94 3.88 20.20
C GLY A 234 19.46 3.94 20.52
N LEU A 235 18.61 4.05 19.49
CA LEU A 235 17.15 4.08 19.64
C LEU A 235 16.59 2.66 19.82
N ASP A 236 15.35 2.57 20.29
CA ASP A 236 14.70 1.28 20.49
C ASP A 236 14.20 0.68 19.18
N LEU A 237 13.76 1.53 18.24
CA LEU A 237 13.36 1.16 16.87
C LEU A 237 13.16 2.38 15.98
N GLY A 238 13.02 2.12 14.68
CA GLY A 238 12.63 3.11 13.69
C GLY A 238 11.42 2.62 12.86
N LEU A 239 10.64 3.55 12.34
CA LEU A 239 9.52 3.29 11.42
C LEU A 239 9.68 4.21 10.20
N ALA A 240 9.68 3.63 9.00
CA ALA A 240 9.75 4.33 7.73
C ALA A 240 8.43 4.16 6.98
N PHE A 241 7.81 5.28 6.60
CA PHE A 241 6.58 5.30 5.81
C PHE A 241 6.89 5.58 4.34
N ASP A 242 5.93 5.35 3.45
CA ASP A 242 5.99 5.86 2.08
C ASP A 242 5.19 7.17 1.95
N GLY A 243 5.17 7.76 0.76
CA GLY A 243 4.64 9.11 0.55
C GLY A 243 3.18 9.31 0.96
N ASP A 244 2.33 8.31 0.87
CA ASP A 244 0.93 8.36 1.31
C ASP A 244 0.64 7.47 2.53
N ALA A 245 1.70 6.96 3.15
CA ALA A 245 1.70 6.25 4.42
C ALA A 245 0.74 5.04 4.50
N ASP A 246 0.45 4.42 3.35
CA ASP A 246 -0.25 3.14 3.31
C ASP A 246 0.68 1.94 3.57
N ARG A 247 2.01 2.20 3.66
CA ARG A 247 3.09 1.25 3.94
C ARG A 247 3.95 1.70 5.10
N MET A 248 4.49 0.70 5.81
CA MET A 248 5.48 0.90 6.86
C MET A 248 6.51 -0.23 6.87
N LEU A 249 7.78 0.12 6.88
CA LEU A 249 8.87 -0.77 7.25
C LEU A 249 9.45 -0.36 8.59
N ALA A 250 9.87 -1.32 9.40
CA ALA A 250 10.49 -1.04 10.68
C ALA A 250 12.00 -1.32 10.65
N VAL A 251 12.69 -0.72 11.60
CA VAL A 251 14.13 -0.92 11.83
C VAL A 251 14.31 -1.27 13.30
N ASP A 252 15.03 -2.34 13.59
CA ASP A 252 15.33 -2.74 14.96
C ASP A 252 16.47 -1.92 15.59
N GLU A 253 16.69 -2.11 16.87
CA GLU A 253 17.72 -1.40 17.65
C GLU A 253 19.17 -1.65 17.18
N ASN A 254 19.39 -2.66 16.33
CA ASN A 254 20.71 -2.94 15.72
C ASN A 254 20.88 -2.26 14.36
N GLY A 255 19.82 -1.57 13.86
CA GLY A 255 19.78 -0.99 12.53
C GLY A 255 19.40 -1.98 11.42
N GLU A 256 18.83 -3.15 11.77
CA GLU A 256 18.43 -4.15 10.80
C GLU A 256 16.97 -3.96 10.37
N LEU A 257 16.71 -4.18 9.07
CA LEU A 257 15.40 -3.99 8.48
C LEU A 257 14.42 -5.09 8.92
N VAL A 258 13.23 -4.65 9.32
CA VAL A 258 12.05 -5.49 9.62
C VAL A 258 10.99 -5.15 8.57
N ASP A 259 10.94 -5.94 7.50
CA ASP A 259 10.04 -5.74 6.37
C ASP A 259 8.60 -6.15 6.67
N GLY A 260 7.68 -5.96 5.71
CA GLY A 260 6.27 -6.27 5.88
C GLY A 260 5.99 -7.73 6.21
N ASP A 261 6.77 -8.67 5.66
CA ASP A 261 6.62 -10.10 5.99
C ASP A 261 6.95 -10.35 7.47
N LYS A 262 8.04 -9.77 7.99
CA LYS A 262 8.40 -9.86 9.41
C LYS A 262 7.36 -9.19 10.29
N VAL A 263 6.84 -8.02 9.90
CA VAL A 263 5.77 -7.32 10.64
C VAL A 263 4.53 -8.19 10.74
N ILE A 264 4.09 -8.78 9.63
CA ILE A 264 2.93 -9.70 9.61
C ILE A 264 3.22 -10.93 10.48
N ALA A 265 4.43 -11.52 10.39
CA ALA A 265 4.80 -12.70 11.18
C ALA A 265 4.76 -12.41 12.69
N ILE A 266 5.35 -11.29 13.12
CA ILE A 266 5.38 -10.86 14.53
C ILE A 266 3.95 -10.66 15.05
N CYS A 267 3.16 -9.87 14.32
CA CYS A 267 1.80 -9.53 14.73
C CYS A 267 0.87 -10.76 14.69
N ALA A 268 0.93 -11.59 13.64
CA ALA A 268 0.12 -12.81 13.54
C ALA A 268 0.43 -13.81 14.66
N LYS A 269 1.73 -13.95 15.03
CA LYS A 269 2.13 -14.80 16.16
C LYS A 269 1.53 -14.29 17.48
N LYS A 270 1.59 -12.98 17.71
CA LYS A 270 1.00 -12.36 18.90
C LYS A 270 -0.52 -12.51 18.90
N MET A 271 -1.19 -12.20 17.79
CA MET A 271 -2.64 -12.36 17.64
C MET A 271 -3.08 -13.82 17.87
N LYS A 272 -2.28 -14.80 17.42
CA LYS A 272 -2.55 -16.22 17.72
C LYS A 272 -2.45 -16.52 19.21
N GLN A 273 -1.42 -16.01 19.88
CA GLN A 273 -1.24 -16.19 21.33
C GLN A 273 -2.39 -15.56 22.12
N ASP A 274 -2.90 -14.43 21.67
CA ASP A 274 -4.01 -13.71 22.28
C ASP A 274 -5.39 -14.28 21.89
N GLY A 275 -5.44 -15.25 20.97
CA GLY A 275 -6.69 -15.83 20.48
C GLY A 275 -7.49 -14.91 19.54
N THR A 276 -6.87 -13.85 19.00
CA THR A 276 -7.51 -12.87 18.12
C THR A 276 -7.24 -13.09 16.62
N LEU A 277 -6.32 -14.01 16.27
CA LEU A 277 -6.05 -14.36 14.88
C LEU A 277 -7.21 -15.16 14.29
N LYS A 278 -8.06 -14.52 13.49
CA LYS A 278 -9.25 -15.17 12.90
C LYS A 278 -8.86 -16.35 12.01
N LYS A 279 -9.51 -17.50 12.25
CA LYS A 279 -9.26 -18.76 11.55
C LYS A 279 -7.79 -19.21 11.57
N ASN A 280 -7.02 -18.65 12.51
CA ASN A 280 -5.59 -18.94 12.65
C ASN A 280 -4.81 -18.77 11.33
N THR A 281 -5.14 -17.71 10.55
CA THR A 281 -4.66 -17.53 9.18
C THR A 281 -4.13 -16.11 8.96
N ALA A 282 -2.95 -16.00 8.32
CA ALA A 282 -2.41 -14.77 7.74
C ALA A 282 -2.49 -14.83 6.21
N VAL A 283 -2.78 -13.71 5.57
CA VAL A 283 -2.90 -13.60 4.11
C VAL A 283 -1.72 -12.81 3.55
N VAL A 284 -1.00 -13.40 2.59
CA VAL A 284 0.15 -12.76 1.93
C VAL A 284 0.14 -13.05 0.43
N THR A 285 1.00 -12.37 -0.33
CA THR A 285 1.13 -12.65 -1.75
C THR A 285 2.11 -13.79 -2.04
N VAL A 286 2.12 -14.27 -3.26
CA VAL A 286 3.14 -15.24 -3.73
C VAL A 286 4.57 -14.66 -3.71
N MET A 287 4.73 -13.35 -3.53
CA MET A 287 6.04 -12.70 -3.44
C MET A 287 6.61 -12.67 -2.03
N SER A 288 5.82 -12.97 -0.99
CA SER A 288 6.33 -13.05 0.39
C SER A 288 7.47 -14.05 0.49
N ASN A 289 8.47 -13.72 1.30
CA ASN A 289 9.68 -14.54 1.44
C ASN A 289 9.37 -15.97 1.87
N MET A 290 10.13 -16.94 1.36
CA MET A 290 9.98 -18.37 1.73
C MET A 290 10.04 -18.57 3.25
N GLY A 291 10.82 -17.75 3.94
CA GLY A 291 10.90 -17.77 5.40
C GLY A 291 9.56 -17.52 6.09
N PHE A 292 8.69 -16.69 5.50
CA PHE A 292 7.34 -16.48 6.02
C PHE A 292 6.49 -17.76 5.97
N PHE A 293 6.59 -18.52 4.89
CA PHE A 293 5.84 -19.77 4.77
C PHE A 293 6.32 -20.82 5.78
N LYS A 294 7.65 -20.93 5.97
CA LYS A 294 8.23 -21.81 6.99
C LYS A 294 7.85 -21.37 8.41
N PHE A 295 7.90 -20.06 8.67
CA PHE A 295 7.40 -19.49 9.93
C PHE A 295 5.95 -19.93 10.21
N CYS A 296 5.08 -19.85 9.22
CA CYS A 296 3.69 -20.25 9.38
C CYS A 296 3.56 -21.74 9.75
N GLU A 297 4.28 -22.63 9.06
CA GLU A 297 4.31 -24.06 9.33
C GLU A 297 4.81 -24.35 10.77
N GLU A 298 5.94 -23.78 11.15
CA GLU A 298 6.57 -23.98 12.46
C GLU A 298 5.72 -23.48 13.63
N ASN A 299 4.94 -22.40 13.40
CA ASN A 299 4.08 -21.83 14.42
C ASN A 299 2.61 -22.29 14.32
N GLY A 300 2.28 -23.20 13.40
CA GLY A 300 0.94 -23.71 13.19
C GLY A 300 -0.05 -22.61 12.81
N ILE A 301 0.38 -21.62 12.02
CA ILE A 301 -0.44 -20.55 11.43
C ILE A 301 -0.73 -20.94 9.98
N ASN A 302 -1.98 -20.87 9.56
CA ASN A 302 -2.31 -21.08 8.17
C ASN A 302 -1.87 -19.88 7.32
N CYS A 303 -1.33 -20.15 6.14
CA CYS A 303 -0.92 -19.12 5.19
C CYS A 303 -1.81 -19.15 3.95
N ALA A 304 -2.63 -18.13 3.74
CA ALA A 304 -3.40 -17.95 2.51
C ALA A 304 -2.59 -17.09 1.52
N LYS A 305 -2.29 -17.68 0.34
CA LYS A 305 -1.49 -17.01 -0.70
C LYS A 305 -2.40 -16.42 -1.77
N THR A 306 -2.06 -15.21 -2.23
CA THR A 306 -2.77 -14.51 -3.31
C THR A 306 -1.81 -14.14 -4.46
N ALA A 307 -2.36 -13.68 -5.56
CA ALA A 307 -1.58 -12.96 -6.57
C ALA A 307 -1.01 -11.67 -5.96
N VAL A 308 -0.03 -11.08 -6.64
CA VAL A 308 0.62 -9.81 -6.23
C VAL A 308 -0.34 -8.65 -6.40
N GLY A 309 -0.49 -7.86 -5.36
CA GLY A 309 -1.34 -6.67 -5.29
C GLY A 309 -2.19 -6.68 -4.02
N ASP A 310 -2.21 -5.57 -3.33
CA ASP A 310 -2.95 -5.34 -2.08
C ASP A 310 -4.44 -5.65 -2.20
N ARG A 311 -5.02 -5.37 -3.37
CA ARG A 311 -6.41 -5.69 -3.70
C ARG A 311 -6.72 -7.18 -3.54
N TYR A 312 -5.86 -8.07 -4.07
CA TYR A 312 -6.09 -9.52 -3.97
C TYR A 312 -5.95 -10.03 -2.53
N VAL A 313 -5.05 -9.40 -1.75
CA VAL A 313 -4.93 -9.68 -0.32
C VAL A 313 -6.22 -9.32 0.40
N LEU A 314 -6.73 -8.11 0.19
CA LEU A 314 -7.95 -7.62 0.80
C LEU A 314 -9.17 -8.45 0.40
N GLU A 315 -9.35 -8.74 -0.89
CA GLU A 315 -10.45 -9.60 -1.39
C GLU A 315 -10.45 -10.97 -0.72
N LYS A 316 -9.26 -11.58 -0.57
CA LYS A 316 -9.11 -12.86 0.12
C LYS A 316 -9.47 -12.76 1.59
N MET A 317 -9.03 -11.68 2.26
CA MET A 317 -9.35 -11.45 3.67
C MET A 317 -10.87 -11.30 3.89
N LEU A 318 -11.52 -10.50 3.06
CA LEU A 318 -12.98 -10.27 3.13
C LEU A 318 -13.77 -11.56 2.83
N LYS A 319 -13.43 -12.23 1.74
CA LYS A 319 -14.13 -13.45 1.31
C LYS A 319 -14.09 -14.54 2.36
N ASP A 320 -12.95 -14.75 2.97
CA ASP A 320 -12.71 -15.88 3.87
C ASP A 320 -12.78 -15.47 5.35
N GLY A 321 -12.90 -14.18 5.66
CA GLY A 321 -13.05 -13.66 7.02
C GLY A 321 -11.76 -13.75 7.83
N TYR A 322 -10.63 -13.37 7.22
CA TYR A 322 -9.33 -13.21 7.89
C TYR A 322 -9.14 -11.76 8.32
N ASN A 323 -8.27 -11.50 9.29
CA ASN A 323 -8.12 -10.16 9.86
C ASN A 323 -6.68 -9.59 9.85
N ILE A 324 -5.70 -10.34 9.35
CA ILE A 324 -4.36 -9.81 9.07
C ILE A 324 -3.87 -10.31 7.72
N GLY A 325 -3.28 -9.42 6.95
CA GLY A 325 -2.63 -9.75 5.69
C GLY A 325 -1.82 -8.58 5.16
N GLY A 326 -1.08 -8.80 4.07
CA GLY A 326 -0.31 -7.74 3.45
C GLY A 326 0.77 -8.24 2.51
N GLU A 327 1.74 -7.36 2.28
CA GLU A 327 2.85 -7.56 1.35
C GLU A 327 4.19 -7.25 2.02
N GLN A 328 5.26 -7.87 1.54
CA GLN A 328 6.63 -7.60 1.99
C GLN A 328 7.01 -6.11 1.92
N SER A 329 6.42 -5.37 0.98
CA SER A 329 6.63 -3.93 0.80
C SER A 329 6.16 -3.06 1.97
N GLY A 330 5.53 -3.65 2.99
CA GLY A 330 5.04 -2.95 4.18
C GLY A 330 3.57 -2.52 4.12
N HIS A 331 2.84 -2.84 3.04
CA HIS A 331 1.39 -2.65 2.98
C HIS A 331 0.71 -3.74 3.82
N VAL A 332 0.42 -3.44 5.08
CA VAL A 332 -0.16 -4.39 6.05
C VAL A 332 -1.58 -3.95 6.43
N ILE A 333 -2.51 -4.88 6.35
CA ILE A 333 -3.93 -4.68 6.62
C ILE A 333 -4.30 -5.37 7.95
N PHE A 334 -4.78 -4.58 8.91
CA PHE A 334 -5.46 -5.07 10.11
C PHE A 334 -6.96 -4.83 9.95
N LEU A 335 -7.67 -5.78 9.34
CA LEU A 335 -9.04 -5.61 8.87
C LEU A 335 -10.07 -5.36 10.00
N ASP A 336 -9.71 -5.61 11.25
CA ASP A 336 -10.54 -5.23 12.40
C ASP A 336 -10.53 -3.72 12.67
N TYR A 337 -9.58 -2.97 12.09
CA TYR A 337 -9.37 -1.54 12.35
C TYR A 337 -9.33 -0.68 11.08
N ALA A 338 -8.91 -1.22 9.94
CA ALA A 338 -8.74 -0.48 8.69
C ALA A 338 -9.20 -1.31 7.49
N THR A 339 -9.70 -0.63 6.45
CA THR A 339 -10.20 -1.25 5.20
C THR A 339 -9.13 -1.34 4.10
N THR A 340 -7.93 -0.85 4.37
CA THR A 340 -6.76 -0.85 3.49
C THR A 340 -5.49 -0.97 4.32
N GLY A 341 -4.32 -1.05 3.70
CA GLY A 341 -3.06 -0.90 4.40
C GLY A 341 -2.96 0.46 5.09
N ASP A 342 -2.40 0.45 6.30
CA ASP A 342 -2.24 1.64 7.13
C ASP A 342 -0.89 1.53 7.84
N GLY A 343 0.05 2.39 7.42
CA GLY A 343 1.42 2.36 7.93
C GLY A 343 1.50 2.77 9.39
N GLU A 344 0.78 3.84 9.80
CA GLU A 344 0.79 4.31 11.17
C GLU A 344 0.13 3.30 12.10
N LEU A 345 -1.02 2.74 11.72
CA LEU A 345 -1.71 1.70 12.48
C LEU A 345 -0.84 0.44 12.60
N SER A 346 -0.19 0.04 11.51
CA SER A 346 0.75 -1.10 11.50
C SER A 346 1.93 -0.87 12.42
N GLY A 347 2.48 0.34 12.42
CA GLY A 347 3.51 0.77 13.36
C GLY A 347 3.05 0.70 14.82
N VAL A 348 1.84 1.19 15.12
CA VAL A 348 1.24 1.11 16.46
C VAL A 348 1.07 -0.35 16.89
N LYS A 349 0.55 -1.24 16.04
CA LYS A 349 0.37 -2.68 16.37
C LYS A 349 1.69 -3.42 16.55
N LEU A 350 2.73 -3.05 15.78
CA LEU A 350 4.07 -3.59 15.96
C LEU A 350 4.67 -3.15 17.31
N VAL A 351 4.62 -1.85 17.63
CA VAL A 351 5.15 -1.30 18.90
C VAL A 351 4.36 -1.83 20.10
N GLU A 352 3.04 -1.97 19.98
CA GLU A 352 2.22 -2.65 20.98
C GLU A 352 2.74 -4.06 21.26
N THR A 353 3.12 -4.80 20.21
CA THR A 353 3.67 -6.16 20.35
C THR A 353 5.03 -6.14 21.08
N VAL A 354 5.89 -5.17 20.77
CA VAL A 354 7.17 -4.96 21.46
C VAL A 354 6.95 -4.73 22.96
N VAL A 355 6.08 -3.78 23.30
CA VAL A 355 5.77 -3.44 24.69
C VAL A 355 5.17 -4.61 25.46
N ASN A 356 4.16 -5.25 24.90
CA ASN A 356 3.42 -6.33 25.57
C ASN A 356 4.26 -7.58 25.74
N SER A 357 5.19 -7.85 24.83
CA SER A 357 6.12 -9.00 24.94
C SER A 357 7.31 -8.71 25.86
N LYS A 358 7.61 -7.45 26.15
CA LYS A 358 8.82 -6.99 26.87
C LYS A 358 10.11 -7.47 26.20
N LYS A 359 10.11 -7.57 24.89
CA LYS A 359 11.22 -8.00 24.04
C LYS A 359 11.65 -6.87 23.13
N LYS A 360 12.91 -6.87 22.75
CA LYS A 360 13.44 -6.00 21.71
C LYS A 360 12.87 -6.39 20.35
N LEU A 361 12.83 -5.44 19.41
CA LEU A 361 12.30 -5.71 18.07
C LEU A 361 13.17 -6.75 17.35
N SER A 362 14.48 -6.76 17.51
CA SER A 362 15.38 -7.78 16.94
C SER A 362 15.03 -9.20 17.40
N GLU A 363 14.70 -9.37 18.69
CA GLU A 363 14.26 -10.67 19.20
C GLU A 363 12.92 -11.11 18.59
N LEU A 364 12.00 -10.18 18.40
CA LEU A 364 10.72 -10.47 17.75
C LEU A 364 10.92 -10.77 16.27
N ALA A 365 11.77 -10.03 15.58
CA ALA A 365 12.07 -10.23 14.16
C ALA A 365 12.78 -11.56 13.86
N SER A 366 13.42 -12.17 14.88
CA SER A 366 14.04 -13.50 14.76
C SER A 366 13.04 -14.65 14.62
N VAL A 367 11.73 -14.40 14.71
CA VAL A 367 10.69 -15.42 14.50
C VAL A 367 10.68 -16.00 13.08
N MET A 368 11.27 -15.26 12.14
CA MET A 368 11.31 -15.60 10.72
C MET A 368 12.74 -15.44 10.20
N THR A 369 13.27 -16.47 9.55
CA THR A 369 14.53 -16.41 8.81
C THR A 369 14.26 -15.90 7.39
N VAL A 370 14.90 -14.80 6.99
CA VAL A 370 14.81 -14.29 5.61
C VAL A 370 15.74 -15.09 4.72
N TYR A 371 15.20 -15.67 3.66
CA TYR A 371 15.98 -16.36 2.64
C TYR A 371 16.51 -15.36 1.62
N PRO A 372 17.81 -15.44 1.28
CA PRO A 372 18.34 -14.69 0.15
C PRO A 372 17.48 -14.83 -1.11
N GLN A 373 17.31 -13.74 -1.85
CA GLN A 373 16.47 -13.66 -3.04
C GLN A 373 17.25 -13.09 -4.21
N VAL A 374 17.02 -13.64 -5.39
CA VAL A 374 17.47 -13.09 -6.68
C VAL A 374 16.24 -12.81 -7.54
N LEU A 375 16.14 -11.61 -8.11
CA LEU A 375 15.09 -11.21 -9.02
C LEU A 375 15.70 -10.71 -10.34
N ILE A 376 15.43 -11.42 -11.43
CA ILE A 376 15.90 -11.07 -12.77
C ILE A 376 14.70 -10.67 -13.63
N ASN A 377 14.76 -9.45 -14.18
CA ASN A 377 13.74 -8.96 -15.09
C ASN A 377 14.21 -9.17 -16.54
N VAL A 378 13.52 -10.02 -17.29
CA VAL A 378 13.83 -10.33 -18.67
C VAL A 378 12.84 -9.60 -19.57
N LYS A 379 13.35 -8.71 -20.46
CA LYS A 379 12.51 -8.05 -21.47
C LYS A 379 12.06 -9.08 -22.50
N VAL A 380 10.79 -9.06 -22.87
CA VAL A 380 10.18 -9.98 -23.82
C VAL A 380 9.31 -9.22 -24.82
N SER A 381 9.08 -9.80 -26.00
CA SER A 381 8.13 -9.24 -26.96
C SER A 381 6.69 -9.37 -26.49
N PRO A 382 5.73 -8.55 -26.98
CA PRO A 382 4.31 -8.72 -26.67
C PRO A 382 3.78 -10.11 -27.01
N GLU A 383 4.22 -10.68 -28.13
CA GLU A 383 3.90 -12.04 -28.60
C GLU A 383 4.52 -13.10 -27.68
N GLY A 384 5.78 -12.88 -27.25
CA GLY A 384 6.47 -13.74 -26.30
C GLY A 384 5.77 -13.78 -24.96
N LYS A 385 5.29 -12.64 -24.45
CA LYS A 385 4.52 -12.56 -23.22
C LYS A 385 3.28 -13.45 -23.25
N GLN A 386 2.59 -13.57 -24.39
CA GLN A 386 1.41 -14.44 -24.54
C GLN A 386 1.78 -15.93 -24.58
N LYS A 387 2.97 -16.26 -25.07
CA LYS A 387 3.45 -17.66 -25.20
C LYS A 387 4.01 -18.23 -23.90
N TYR A 388 4.37 -17.37 -22.95
CA TYR A 388 5.06 -17.77 -21.71
C TYR A 388 4.42 -18.98 -20.99
N ASN A 389 3.11 -18.98 -20.81
CA ASN A 389 2.42 -20.03 -20.02
C ASN A 389 2.48 -21.44 -20.64
N ASN A 390 2.80 -21.54 -21.93
CA ASN A 390 2.79 -22.79 -22.70
C ASN A 390 4.17 -23.19 -23.25
N ASP A 391 5.23 -22.45 -22.88
CA ASP A 391 6.58 -22.77 -23.38
C ASP A 391 7.20 -23.91 -22.54
N GLU A 392 7.33 -25.07 -23.15
CA GLU A 392 7.84 -26.30 -22.51
C GLU A 392 9.29 -26.15 -22.03
N TYR A 393 10.11 -25.33 -22.68
CA TYR A 393 11.52 -25.14 -22.30
C TYR A 393 11.62 -24.30 -21.02
N ILE A 394 10.80 -23.26 -20.89
CA ILE A 394 10.76 -22.43 -19.66
C ILE A 394 10.23 -23.27 -18.50
N ILE A 395 9.18 -24.05 -18.74
CA ILE A 395 8.63 -24.96 -17.71
C ILE A 395 9.71 -25.96 -17.29
N ALA A 396 10.42 -26.60 -18.22
CA ALA A 396 11.47 -27.57 -17.91
C ALA A 396 12.65 -26.95 -17.14
N ALA A 397 13.10 -25.72 -17.54
CA ALA A 397 14.16 -25.01 -16.83
C ALA A 397 13.74 -24.66 -15.39
N THR A 398 12.51 -24.22 -15.21
CA THR A 398 11.93 -23.90 -13.88
C THR A 398 11.89 -25.17 -13.02
N GLN A 399 11.37 -26.27 -13.53
CA GLN A 399 11.30 -27.55 -12.81
C GLN A 399 12.68 -28.11 -12.47
N LYS A 400 13.66 -27.98 -13.37
CA LYS A 400 15.05 -28.36 -13.09
C LYS A 400 15.59 -27.60 -11.89
N ALA A 401 15.44 -26.27 -11.87
CA ALA A 401 15.90 -25.45 -10.75
C ALA A 401 15.16 -25.77 -9.43
N GLU A 402 13.86 -26.03 -9.47
CA GLU A 402 13.09 -26.48 -8.29
C GLU A 402 13.61 -27.81 -7.74
N MET A 403 13.93 -28.76 -8.62
CA MET A 403 14.53 -30.05 -8.21
C MET A 403 15.92 -29.87 -7.59
N GLU A 404 16.76 -28.98 -8.14
CA GLU A 404 18.09 -28.71 -7.60
C GLU A 404 18.05 -28.03 -6.22
N LEU A 405 17.04 -27.22 -5.96
CA LEU A 405 16.85 -26.56 -4.65
C LEU A 405 16.31 -27.53 -3.57
N MET A 406 15.78 -28.69 -3.93
CA MET A 406 15.40 -29.79 -3.01
C MET A 406 14.60 -29.35 -1.77
N GLY A 407 13.71 -28.37 -1.90
CA GLY A 407 12.92 -27.82 -0.80
C GLY A 407 13.62 -26.77 0.09
N ASP A 408 14.91 -26.53 -0.14
CA ASP A 408 15.69 -25.47 0.55
C ASP A 408 15.66 -24.11 -0.19
N GLY A 409 14.83 -24.04 -1.23
CA GLY A 409 14.57 -22.84 -2.00
C GLY A 409 13.27 -22.98 -2.78
N ARG A 410 12.94 -21.92 -3.53
CA ARG A 410 11.80 -21.91 -4.47
C ARG A 410 12.12 -21.10 -5.71
N VAL A 411 11.38 -21.37 -6.77
CA VAL A 411 11.41 -20.65 -8.03
C VAL A 411 10.04 -20.06 -8.27
N LEU A 412 9.97 -18.80 -8.70
CA LEU A 412 8.76 -18.13 -9.14
C LEU A 412 9.05 -17.39 -10.44
N VAL A 413 8.56 -17.92 -11.55
CA VAL A 413 8.66 -17.24 -12.85
C VAL A 413 7.27 -16.74 -13.23
N ARG A 414 7.15 -15.47 -13.60
CA ARG A 414 5.86 -14.87 -13.95
C ARG A 414 5.99 -13.72 -14.95
N VAL A 415 4.96 -13.51 -15.74
CA VAL A 415 4.85 -12.29 -16.54
C VAL A 415 4.50 -11.08 -15.68
N SER A 416 5.06 -9.91 -16.01
CA SER A 416 4.63 -8.65 -15.42
C SER A 416 3.22 -8.27 -15.91
N GLY A 417 2.36 -7.80 -15.03
CA GLY A 417 1.03 -7.32 -15.41
C GLY A 417 1.09 -6.08 -16.32
N THR A 418 1.99 -5.15 -16.00
CA THR A 418 2.05 -3.81 -16.59
C THR A 418 3.15 -3.62 -17.64
N GLU A 419 4.24 -4.36 -17.54
CA GLU A 419 5.44 -4.19 -18.37
C GLU A 419 5.64 -5.37 -19.32
N PRO A 420 6.36 -5.21 -20.45
CA PRO A 420 6.75 -6.31 -21.34
C PRO A 420 7.95 -7.09 -20.77
N LEU A 421 7.75 -7.67 -19.58
CA LEU A 421 8.77 -8.39 -18.83
C LEU A 421 8.25 -9.75 -18.34
N VAL A 422 9.17 -10.72 -18.29
CA VAL A 422 9.06 -11.92 -17.44
C VAL A 422 10.00 -11.72 -16.24
N ARG A 423 9.48 -11.96 -15.06
CA ARG A 423 10.23 -11.86 -13.78
C ARG A 423 10.57 -13.26 -13.30
N VAL A 424 11.87 -13.52 -13.18
CA VAL A 424 12.46 -14.76 -12.68
C VAL A 424 12.94 -14.49 -11.26
N MET A 425 12.26 -15.06 -10.26
CA MET A 425 12.61 -14.92 -8.86
C MET A 425 12.98 -16.27 -8.28
N LEU A 426 14.11 -16.34 -7.60
CA LEU A 426 14.55 -17.49 -6.83
C LEU A 426 14.87 -17.08 -5.40
N GLU A 427 14.54 -17.94 -4.47
CA GLU A 427 14.95 -17.85 -3.07
C GLU A 427 15.61 -19.14 -2.64
N GLY A 428 16.63 -19.03 -1.78
CA GLY A 428 17.35 -20.21 -1.28
C GLY A 428 18.41 -19.81 -0.25
N LYS A 429 19.02 -20.79 0.39
CA LYS A 429 20.03 -20.57 1.44
C LYS A 429 21.33 -19.99 0.89
N ASP A 430 21.74 -20.38 -0.32
CA ASP A 430 22.97 -19.93 -0.97
C ASP A 430 22.66 -18.96 -2.10
N ILE A 431 23.01 -17.70 -1.90
CA ILE A 431 22.78 -16.62 -2.88
C ILE A 431 23.50 -16.88 -4.21
N ASN A 432 24.69 -17.48 -4.21
CA ASN A 432 25.45 -17.76 -5.43
C ASN A 432 24.79 -18.87 -6.24
N HIS A 433 24.31 -19.91 -5.56
CA HIS A 433 23.61 -21.01 -6.21
C HIS A 433 22.31 -20.55 -6.88
N ILE A 434 21.46 -19.81 -6.14
CA ILE A 434 20.19 -19.29 -6.72
C ILE A 434 20.43 -18.26 -7.82
N LYS A 435 21.56 -17.54 -7.80
CA LYS A 435 21.92 -16.61 -8.87
C LYS A 435 22.23 -17.36 -10.16
N ILE A 436 23.02 -18.43 -10.10
CA ILE A 436 23.34 -19.26 -11.27
C ILE A 436 22.07 -19.84 -11.88
N LEU A 437 21.22 -20.47 -11.07
CA LEU A 437 19.96 -21.03 -11.53
C LEU A 437 19.01 -19.97 -12.11
N GLY A 438 18.96 -18.78 -11.51
CA GLY A 438 18.17 -17.66 -12.00
C GLY A 438 18.65 -17.14 -13.36
N GLU A 439 19.97 -17.04 -13.57
CA GLU A 439 20.59 -16.66 -14.83
C GLU A 439 20.31 -17.72 -15.92
N GLU A 440 20.38 -19.02 -15.61
CA GLU A 440 20.04 -20.11 -16.54
C GLU A 440 18.57 -19.98 -17.02
N ILE A 441 17.62 -19.80 -16.09
CA ILE A 441 16.20 -19.62 -16.45
C ILE A 441 16.01 -18.33 -17.27
N ALA A 442 16.65 -17.24 -16.87
CA ALA A 442 16.54 -15.95 -17.57
C ALA A 442 17.04 -16.02 -19.02
N GLU A 443 18.12 -16.78 -19.27
CA GLU A 443 18.63 -16.97 -20.63
C GLU A 443 17.63 -17.77 -21.50
N VAL A 444 17.06 -18.85 -20.95
CA VAL A 444 15.99 -19.60 -21.63
C VAL A 444 14.80 -18.71 -21.95
N VAL A 445 14.34 -17.90 -20.99
CA VAL A 445 13.24 -16.94 -21.20
C VAL A 445 13.57 -15.95 -22.31
N LYS A 446 14.78 -15.42 -22.32
CA LYS A 446 15.24 -14.47 -23.34
C LYS A 446 15.30 -15.11 -24.72
N GLU A 447 15.86 -16.31 -24.86
CA GLU A 447 15.93 -17.02 -26.13
C GLU A 447 14.56 -17.36 -26.72
N ARG A 448 13.60 -17.66 -25.85
CA ARG A 448 12.27 -18.14 -26.26
C ARG A 448 11.25 -17.05 -26.52
N LEU A 449 11.36 -15.90 -25.82
CA LEU A 449 10.30 -14.89 -25.75
C LEU A 449 10.73 -13.49 -26.19
N SER A 450 12.00 -13.27 -26.57
CA SER A 450 12.47 -11.96 -27.08
C SER A 450 12.00 -11.63 -28.48
#